data_534b3c535f5be88d7200a05644f1bcaf
#
_entry.id   534b3c535f5be88d7200a05644f1bcaf
#
_cell.length_a   1.000
_cell.length_b   1.000
_cell.length_c   1.000
_cell.angle_alpha   90.00
_cell.angle_beta   90.00
_cell.angle_gamma   90.00
#
_symmetry.space_group_name_H-M   'P 1'
#
loop_
_entity.id
_entity.type
_entity.pdbx_description
1 polymer ?
#
loop_
_entity_poly.entity_id
_entity_poly.type
_entity_poly.pdbx_seq_one_letter_code
_entity_poly.pdbx_strand_id
1 'polypeptide(L)'
;DAQESRGLGDVYKRQVLHQVNLEIPAGHTTVLVGESGAGKSTLAALVAGLLEPRSGRIAMTPASARTVLVSQEIHIFSGTLLDDVALGLPVQAEDWPDERVREAVLDALARVGADWVDDLPEGLDTVVGRLGTRLSPARAQQVALARALLADPPIIILDEATAEAGSSGAAVLDRAATEVVTGRTALVVAHRLSQVAMADEVAVMDGGRIVEVGPPEQLRCGAGRFAQLWQMWSNQRRV
;
A
#
# COMPACT_ATOMS: atom_id res chain seq x y z
N ASP A 1 19.10 -30.54 39.03
CA ASP A 1 19.31 -29.96 37.68
C ASP A 1 18.02 -29.95 36.87
N ALA A 2 17.00 -29.23 37.36
CA ALA A 2 15.71 -29.07 36.68
C ALA A 2 15.19 -27.64 36.88
N GLN A 3 15.99 -26.63 36.56
CA GLN A 3 15.63 -25.23 36.83
C GLN A 3 16.00 -24.23 35.71
N GLU A 4 16.26 -24.70 34.51
CA GLU A 4 16.63 -23.79 33.37
C GLU A 4 15.75 -23.90 32.12
N SER A 5 14.49 -24.30 32.20
CA SER A 5 13.59 -24.30 31.03
C SER A 5 12.30 -23.49 31.25
N ARG A 6 12.32 -22.51 32.15
CA ARG A 6 11.22 -21.54 32.33
C ARG A 6 11.68 -20.15 31.88
N GLY A 7 11.56 -19.82 30.62
CA GLY A 7 11.91 -18.46 30.20
C GLY A 7 11.81 -18.10 28.73
N LEU A 8 11.31 -18.97 27.85
CA LEU A 8 11.19 -18.65 26.42
C LEU A 8 9.77 -18.85 25.84
N GLY A 9 8.75 -18.89 26.72
CA GLY A 9 7.39 -19.27 26.34
C GLY A 9 6.34 -18.14 26.27
N ASP A 10 6.64 -16.94 26.65
CA ASP A 10 5.63 -15.85 26.67
C ASP A 10 6.17 -14.53 26.14
N VAL A 11 6.62 -14.51 24.90
CA VAL A 11 6.53 -13.25 24.14
C VAL A 11 5.04 -13.08 23.89
N TYR A 12 4.39 -12.33 24.76
CA TYR A 12 2.97 -12.00 24.73
C TYR A 12 2.59 -11.60 23.31
N LYS A 13 1.78 -12.43 22.64
CA LYS A 13 1.03 -12.04 21.46
C LYS A 13 -0.04 -11.03 21.90
N ARG A 14 0.40 -9.80 22.18
CA ARG A 14 -0.48 -8.72 22.59
C ARG A 14 -1.48 -8.50 21.46
N GLN A 15 -2.77 -8.58 21.79
CA GLN A 15 -3.81 -8.26 20.83
C GLN A 15 -3.63 -6.81 20.40
N VAL A 16 -3.50 -6.59 19.09
CA VAL A 16 -3.26 -5.27 18.49
C VAL A 16 -4.57 -4.59 18.12
N LEU A 17 -5.57 -5.36 17.65
CA LEU A 17 -6.85 -4.83 17.18
C LEU A 17 -7.97 -5.23 18.12
N HIS A 18 -8.85 -4.27 18.46
CA HIS A 18 -9.93 -4.45 19.42
C HIS A 18 -11.25 -3.99 18.83
N GLN A 19 -12.16 -4.94 18.53
CA GLN A 19 -13.53 -4.64 18.08
C GLN A 19 -13.55 -3.65 16.89
N VAL A 20 -12.68 -3.88 15.90
CA VAL A 20 -12.66 -3.08 14.68
C VAL A 20 -13.92 -3.37 13.87
N ASN A 21 -14.69 -2.34 13.59
CA ASN A 21 -15.80 -2.36 12.63
C ASN A 21 -15.52 -1.29 11.59
N LEU A 22 -15.33 -1.69 10.35
CA LEU A 22 -15.08 -0.80 9.21
C LEU A 22 -15.75 -1.40 7.99
N GLU A 23 -16.49 -0.59 7.27
CA GLU A 23 -17.05 -0.90 5.96
C GLU A 23 -16.39 -0.01 4.93
N ILE A 24 -15.95 -0.60 3.83
CA ILE A 24 -15.39 0.11 2.68
C ILE A 24 -16.34 -0.13 1.52
N PRO A 25 -17.11 0.88 1.07
CA PRO A 25 -18.02 0.73 -0.04
C PRO A 25 -17.28 0.39 -1.34
N ALA A 26 -17.91 -0.39 -2.22
CA ALA A 26 -17.32 -0.75 -3.49
C ALA A 26 -16.96 0.50 -4.32
N GLY A 27 -15.76 0.53 -4.88
CA GLY A 27 -15.23 1.64 -5.66
C GLY A 27 -14.79 2.85 -4.84
N HIS A 28 -14.86 2.80 -3.50
CA HIS A 28 -14.41 3.87 -2.61
C HIS A 28 -12.97 3.67 -2.14
N THR A 29 -12.29 4.77 -1.94
CA THR A 29 -10.99 4.84 -1.27
C THR A 29 -11.16 5.26 0.18
N THR A 30 -10.88 4.33 1.11
CA THR A 30 -10.82 4.63 2.54
C THR A 30 -9.37 4.81 2.95
N VAL A 31 -9.05 5.99 3.49
CA VAL A 31 -7.71 6.28 4.01
C VAL A 31 -7.67 6.07 5.51
N LEU A 32 -6.82 5.14 5.94
CA LEU A 32 -6.61 4.80 7.35
C LEU A 32 -5.50 5.66 7.94
N VAL A 33 -5.81 6.46 8.93
CA VAL A 33 -4.89 7.35 9.62
C VAL A 33 -4.80 7.01 11.12
N GLY A 34 -3.74 7.45 11.78
CA GLY A 34 -3.54 7.23 13.21
C GLY A 34 -2.07 7.27 13.58
N GLU A 35 -1.77 7.30 14.86
CA GLU A 35 -0.40 7.29 15.35
C GLU A 35 0.36 6.01 14.98
N SER A 36 1.70 6.07 15.03
CA SER A 36 2.52 4.86 14.86
C SER A 36 2.16 3.83 15.94
N GLY A 37 2.04 2.56 15.54
CA GLY A 37 1.64 1.49 16.47
C GLY A 37 0.14 1.38 16.74
N ALA A 38 -0.71 2.22 16.14
CA ALA A 38 -2.18 2.13 16.30
C ALA A 38 -2.80 0.85 15.73
N GLY A 39 -2.06 0.06 14.93
CA GLY A 39 -2.54 -1.21 14.35
C GLY A 39 -2.90 -1.14 12.87
N LYS A 40 -2.60 -0.03 12.18
CA LYS A 40 -2.97 0.20 10.77
C LYS A 40 -2.46 -0.91 9.83
N SER A 41 -1.16 -1.20 9.84
CA SER A 41 -0.56 -2.25 8.99
C SER A 41 -1.06 -3.65 9.37
N THR A 42 -1.41 -3.88 10.64
CA THR A 42 -2.06 -5.14 11.06
C THR A 42 -3.45 -5.27 10.44
N LEU A 43 -4.24 -4.19 10.41
CA LEU A 43 -5.54 -4.18 9.73
C LEU A 43 -5.37 -4.37 8.23
N ALA A 44 -4.42 -3.68 7.60
CA ALA A 44 -4.09 -3.86 6.18
C ALA A 44 -3.74 -5.32 5.84
N ALA A 45 -2.88 -5.95 6.64
CA ALA A 45 -2.49 -7.36 6.47
C ALA A 45 -3.66 -8.34 6.65
N LEU A 46 -4.58 -8.05 7.58
CA LEU A 46 -5.82 -8.83 7.78
C LEU A 46 -6.75 -8.70 6.56
N VAL A 47 -6.97 -7.49 6.06
CA VAL A 47 -7.79 -7.25 4.86
C VAL A 47 -7.15 -7.88 3.62
N ALA A 48 -5.82 -7.89 3.54
CA ALA A 48 -5.09 -8.57 2.47
C ALA A 48 -5.14 -10.11 2.55
N GLY A 49 -5.66 -10.68 3.66
CA GLY A 49 -5.67 -12.13 3.88
C GLY A 49 -4.32 -12.73 4.26
N LEU A 50 -3.33 -11.90 4.60
CA LEU A 50 -2.01 -12.35 5.08
C LEU A 50 -2.03 -12.79 6.55
N LEU A 51 -3.04 -12.36 7.29
CA LEU A 51 -3.29 -12.72 8.67
C LEU A 51 -4.75 -13.17 8.82
N GLU A 52 -5.00 -14.07 9.78
CA GLU A 52 -6.34 -14.49 10.15
C GLU A 52 -6.78 -13.77 11.44
N PRO A 53 -8.03 -13.26 11.49
CA PRO A 53 -8.55 -12.66 12.71
C PRO A 53 -8.79 -13.75 13.78
N ARG A 54 -8.40 -13.48 15.02
CA ARG A 54 -8.67 -14.40 16.15
C ARG A 54 -10.16 -14.53 16.48
N SER A 55 -10.92 -13.48 16.19
CA SER A 55 -12.37 -13.42 16.37
C SER A 55 -12.95 -12.40 15.38
N GLY A 56 -14.24 -12.53 15.09
CA GLY A 56 -14.89 -11.71 14.07
C GLY A 56 -14.73 -12.31 12.67
N ARG A 57 -14.96 -11.49 11.66
CA ARG A 57 -14.87 -11.90 10.26
C ARG A 57 -14.49 -10.72 9.38
N ILE A 58 -13.83 -11.01 8.27
CA ILE A 58 -13.65 -10.10 7.15
C ILE A 58 -14.52 -10.64 6.02
N ALA A 59 -15.37 -9.82 5.45
CA ALA A 59 -16.23 -10.17 4.34
C ALA A 59 -15.93 -9.28 3.14
N MET A 60 -15.87 -9.87 1.97
CA MET A 60 -15.69 -9.17 0.68
C MET A 60 -16.85 -9.53 -0.24
N THR A 61 -17.25 -8.61 -1.09
CA THR A 61 -18.31 -8.85 -2.07
C THR A 61 -17.80 -8.50 -3.47
N PRO A 62 -17.68 -9.48 -4.38
CA PRO A 62 -17.91 -10.92 -4.16
C PRO A 62 -16.84 -11.55 -3.26
N ALA A 63 -17.16 -12.69 -2.63
CA ALA A 63 -16.22 -13.39 -1.74
C ALA A 63 -14.93 -13.86 -2.45
N SER A 64 -14.97 -13.99 -3.78
CA SER A 64 -13.83 -14.33 -4.63
C SER A 64 -13.03 -13.12 -5.10
N ALA A 65 -13.33 -11.91 -4.60
CA ALA A 65 -12.61 -10.72 -5.01
C ALA A 65 -11.12 -10.85 -4.67
N ARG A 66 -10.26 -10.66 -5.69
CA ARG A 66 -8.80 -10.66 -5.48
C ARG A 66 -8.38 -9.37 -4.77
N THR A 67 -7.47 -9.51 -3.82
CA THR A 67 -6.81 -8.38 -3.16
C THR A 67 -5.34 -8.34 -3.52
N VAL A 68 -4.81 -7.15 -3.69
CA VAL A 68 -3.37 -6.91 -3.81
C VAL A 68 -2.95 -5.95 -2.71
N LEU A 69 -1.89 -6.30 -2.00
CA LEU A 69 -1.24 -5.43 -1.02
C LEU A 69 0.09 -4.93 -1.59
N VAL A 70 0.23 -3.62 -1.65
CA VAL A 70 1.54 -2.97 -1.82
C VAL A 70 2.02 -2.58 -0.43
N SER A 71 3.02 -3.29 0.08
CA SER A 71 3.58 -3.09 1.42
C SER A 71 4.70 -2.06 1.43
N GLN A 72 5.07 -1.61 2.62
CA GLN A 72 6.22 -0.71 2.83
C GLN A 72 7.54 -1.33 2.35
N GLU A 73 7.75 -2.61 2.66
CA GLU A 73 8.95 -3.33 2.22
C GLU A 73 8.74 -3.85 0.79
N ILE A 74 9.43 -3.23 -0.17
CA ILE A 74 9.39 -3.61 -1.57
C ILE A 74 10.51 -4.58 -1.90
N HIS A 75 10.15 -5.71 -2.46
CA HIS A 75 11.11 -6.66 -3.01
C HIS A 75 11.27 -6.46 -4.51
N ILE A 76 12.53 -6.26 -4.95
CA ILE A 76 12.92 -6.29 -6.37
C ILE A 76 13.56 -7.63 -6.63
N PHE A 77 12.97 -8.41 -7.51
CA PHE A 77 13.48 -9.72 -7.87
C PHE A 77 14.68 -9.58 -8.82
N SER A 78 15.57 -10.56 -8.79
CA SER A 78 16.71 -10.60 -9.70
C SER A 78 16.27 -11.10 -11.07
N GLY A 79 16.49 -10.33 -12.10
CA GLY A 79 16.07 -10.56 -13.48
C GLY A 79 16.07 -9.27 -14.25
N THR A 80 15.48 -9.22 -15.43
CA THR A 80 15.27 -7.96 -16.13
C THR A 80 14.18 -7.13 -15.45
N LEU A 81 14.17 -5.83 -15.68
CA LEU A 81 13.08 -4.97 -15.19
C LEU A 81 11.74 -5.43 -15.80
N LEU A 82 11.76 -5.89 -17.06
CA LEU A 82 10.60 -6.46 -17.73
C LEU A 82 10.03 -7.64 -16.92
N ASP A 83 10.88 -8.64 -16.61
CA ASP A 83 10.46 -9.84 -15.87
C ASP A 83 9.88 -9.46 -14.51
N ASP A 84 10.54 -8.53 -13.82
CA ASP A 84 10.15 -8.13 -12.48
C ASP A 84 8.79 -7.40 -12.47
N VAL A 85 8.54 -6.50 -13.41
CA VAL A 85 7.24 -5.80 -13.52
C VAL A 85 6.15 -6.74 -14.03
N ALA A 86 6.48 -7.64 -14.97
CA ALA A 86 5.55 -8.61 -15.54
C ALA A 86 4.98 -9.62 -14.51
N LEU A 87 5.60 -9.75 -13.33
CA LEU A 87 5.03 -10.52 -12.22
C LEU A 87 3.63 -10.02 -11.79
N GLY A 88 3.28 -8.79 -12.13
CA GLY A 88 1.95 -8.25 -11.91
C GLY A 88 0.89 -8.74 -12.90
N LEU A 89 1.28 -9.33 -14.02
CA LEU A 89 0.34 -9.79 -15.04
C LEU A 89 -0.56 -10.92 -14.50
N PRO A 90 -1.83 -10.97 -14.93
CA PRO A 90 -2.71 -12.07 -14.56
C PRO A 90 -2.30 -13.38 -15.25
N VAL A 91 -2.65 -14.53 -14.67
CA VAL A 91 -2.36 -15.86 -15.22
C VAL A 91 -2.77 -16.00 -16.69
N GLN A 92 -3.86 -15.34 -17.10
CA GLN A 92 -4.33 -15.33 -18.49
C GLN A 92 -3.35 -14.65 -19.46
N ALA A 93 -2.33 -13.97 -18.97
CA ALA A 93 -1.29 -13.38 -19.80
C ALA A 93 -0.13 -14.34 -20.11
N GLU A 94 -0.13 -15.57 -19.58
CA GLU A 94 0.93 -16.57 -19.87
C GLU A 94 1.05 -16.88 -21.38
N ASP A 95 -0.08 -16.78 -22.13
CA ASP A 95 -0.11 -16.99 -23.57
C ASP A 95 0.07 -15.70 -24.39
N TRP A 96 0.39 -14.57 -23.74
CA TRP A 96 0.58 -13.32 -24.48
C TRP A 96 1.92 -13.35 -25.25
N PRO A 97 1.92 -12.81 -26.50
CA PRO A 97 3.17 -12.56 -27.21
C PRO A 97 4.05 -11.61 -26.42
N ASP A 98 5.36 -11.78 -26.48
CA ASP A 98 6.35 -10.96 -25.78
C ASP A 98 6.17 -9.45 -26.02
N GLU A 99 5.79 -9.06 -27.23
CA GLU A 99 5.53 -7.66 -27.59
C GLU A 99 4.37 -7.08 -26.77
N ARG A 100 3.28 -7.84 -26.60
CA ARG A 100 2.13 -7.43 -25.79
C ARG A 100 2.48 -7.30 -24.31
N VAL A 101 3.32 -8.20 -23.80
CA VAL A 101 3.81 -8.12 -22.43
C VAL A 101 4.64 -6.86 -22.24
N ARG A 102 5.53 -6.57 -23.21
CA ARG A 102 6.39 -5.39 -23.17
C ARG A 102 5.57 -4.09 -23.23
N GLU A 103 4.57 -4.02 -24.10
CA GLU A 103 3.67 -2.86 -24.21
C GLU A 103 2.90 -2.64 -22.88
N ALA A 104 2.34 -3.69 -22.28
CA ALA A 104 1.61 -3.59 -21.03
C ALA A 104 2.51 -3.11 -19.87
N VAL A 105 3.74 -3.61 -19.81
CA VAL A 105 4.72 -3.20 -18.81
C VAL A 105 5.13 -1.74 -18.98
N LEU A 106 5.37 -1.29 -20.23
CA LEU A 106 5.70 0.11 -20.52
C LEU A 106 4.53 1.04 -20.13
N ASP A 107 3.29 0.69 -20.48
CA ASP A 107 2.11 1.47 -20.10
C ASP A 107 2.00 1.59 -18.59
N ALA A 108 2.13 0.49 -17.85
CA ALA A 108 2.06 0.51 -16.40
C ALA A 108 3.16 1.37 -15.76
N LEU A 109 4.40 1.30 -16.26
CA LEU A 109 5.51 2.11 -15.80
C LEU A 109 5.30 3.60 -16.10
N ALA A 110 4.80 3.93 -17.30
CA ALA A 110 4.47 5.31 -17.67
C ALA A 110 3.38 5.88 -16.75
N ARG A 111 2.32 5.13 -16.46
CA ARG A 111 1.22 5.56 -15.60
C ARG A 111 1.67 5.83 -14.16
N VAL A 112 2.66 5.13 -13.66
CA VAL A 112 3.25 5.42 -12.34
C VAL A 112 4.36 6.48 -12.39
N GLY A 113 4.61 7.10 -13.55
CA GLY A 113 5.61 8.14 -13.74
C GLY A 113 7.04 7.63 -13.62
N ALA A 114 7.32 6.42 -14.09
CA ALA A 114 8.64 5.80 -14.06
C ALA A 114 9.50 6.19 -15.27
N ASP A 115 9.57 7.49 -15.59
CA ASP A 115 10.31 8.04 -16.74
C ASP A 115 11.82 7.69 -16.74
N TRP A 116 12.35 7.34 -15.58
CA TRP A 116 13.74 6.91 -15.41
C TRP A 116 14.09 5.60 -16.11
N VAL A 117 13.10 4.87 -16.60
CA VAL A 117 13.32 3.62 -17.37
C VAL A 117 14.09 3.93 -18.67
N ASP A 118 13.83 5.09 -19.27
CA ASP A 118 14.52 5.55 -20.50
C ASP A 118 16.00 5.89 -20.24
N ASP A 119 16.37 6.15 -18.98
CA ASP A 119 17.76 6.41 -18.59
C ASP A 119 18.55 5.11 -18.29
N LEU A 120 17.90 3.95 -18.32
CA LEU A 120 18.57 2.67 -18.08
C LEU A 120 19.36 2.22 -19.32
N PRO A 121 20.54 1.59 -19.15
CA PRO A 121 21.40 1.21 -20.27
C PRO A 121 20.73 0.33 -21.33
N GLU A 122 19.84 -0.56 -20.90
CA GLU A 122 19.12 -1.53 -21.73
C GLU A 122 17.60 -1.40 -21.57
N GLY A 123 17.11 -0.25 -21.05
CA GLY A 123 15.69 -0.02 -20.83
C GLY A 123 15.06 -1.12 -19.97
N LEU A 124 13.98 -1.75 -20.45
CA LEU A 124 13.31 -2.85 -19.77
C LEU A 124 14.17 -4.12 -19.62
N ASP A 125 15.16 -4.32 -20.48
CA ASP A 125 16.03 -5.50 -20.45
C ASP A 125 17.18 -5.33 -19.44
N THR A 126 17.30 -4.16 -18.79
CA THR A 126 18.28 -3.91 -17.74
C THR A 126 18.08 -4.89 -16.59
N VAL A 127 19.12 -5.61 -16.21
CA VAL A 127 19.12 -6.50 -15.04
C VAL A 127 19.05 -5.66 -13.77
N VAL A 128 18.06 -5.95 -12.92
CA VAL A 128 17.80 -5.28 -11.66
C VAL A 128 17.92 -6.22 -10.46
N GLY A 129 17.76 -5.69 -9.26
CA GLY A 129 17.79 -6.46 -8.03
C GLY A 129 19.21 -6.75 -7.52
N ARG A 130 19.37 -7.88 -6.82
CA ARG A 130 20.62 -8.18 -6.08
C ARG A 130 21.84 -8.36 -6.98
N LEU A 131 21.64 -8.82 -8.19
CA LEU A 131 22.72 -9.15 -9.16
C LEU A 131 22.88 -8.07 -10.24
N GLY A 132 22.08 -7.03 -10.23
CA GLY A 132 22.08 -5.98 -11.25
C GLY A 132 22.00 -4.56 -10.69
N THR A 133 21.38 -3.67 -11.45
CA THR A 133 21.17 -2.28 -11.08
C THR A 133 20.30 -2.19 -9.83
N ARG A 134 20.81 -1.53 -8.77
CA ARG A 134 20.02 -1.25 -7.58
C ARG A 134 19.08 -0.08 -7.83
N LEU A 135 17.79 -0.32 -7.67
CA LEU A 135 16.80 0.75 -7.72
C LEU A 135 16.79 1.51 -6.40
N SER A 136 16.63 2.84 -6.48
CA SER A 136 16.35 3.63 -5.28
C SER A 136 15.01 3.22 -4.66
N PRO A 137 14.76 3.49 -3.37
CA PRO A 137 13.47 3.18 -2.74
C PRO A 137 12.27 3.73 -3.52
N ALA A 138 12.37 4.97 -4.05
CA ALA A 138 11.31 5.56 -4.86
C ALA A 138 11.06 4.80 -6.18
N ARG A 139 12.12 4.38 -6.88
CA ARG A 139 12.01 3.59 -8.11
C ARG A 139 11.44 2.18 -7.82
N ALA A 140 11.88 1.55 -6.74
CA ALA A 140 11.33 0.26 -6.30
C ALA A 140 9.83 0.37 -6.01
N GLN A 141 9.41 1.48 -5.38
CA GLN A 141 8.00 1.76 -5.11
C GLN A 141 7.18 1.90 -6.39
N GLN A 142 7.71 2.61 -7.40
CA GLN A 142 7.05 2.71 -8.71
C GLN A 142 6.91 1.33 -9.38
N VAL A 143 7.92 0.47 -9.29
CA VAL A 143 7.84 -0.92 -9.79
C VAL A 143 6.72 -1.68 -9.08
N ALA A 144 6.60 -1.59 -7.76
CA ALA A 144 5.53 -2.26 -7.01
C ALA A 144 4.14 -1.73 -7.39
N LEU A 145 4.00 -0.42 -7.60
CA LEU A 145 2.75 0.20 -8.06
C LEU A 145 2.42 -0.21 -9.51
N ALA A 146 3.42 -0.31 -10.40
CA ALA A 146 3.21 -0.81 -11.76
C ALA A 146 2.73 -2.27 -11.77
N ARG A 147 3.30 -3.13 -10.93
CA ARG A 147 2.81 -4.51 -10.73
C ARG A 147 1.34 -4.52 -10.28
N ALA A 148 0.99 -3.63 -9.36
CA ALA A 148 -0.38 -3.53 -8.86
C ALA A 148 -1.36 -3.07 -9.96
N LEU A 149 -0.94 -2.16 -10.86
CA LEU A 149 -1.73 -1.78 -12.04
C LEU A 149 -1.94 -2.96 -12.99
N LEU A 150 -0.88 -3.72 -13.31
CA LEU A 150 -0.95 -4.90 -14.18
C LEU A 150 -1.84 -6.00 -13.60
N ALA A 151 -1.80 -6.20 -12.29
CA ALA A 151 -2.63 -7.17 -11.61
C ALA A 151 -4.13 -6.84 -11.70
N ASP A 152 -4.46 -5.57 -11.89
CA ASP A 152 -5.82 -5.03 -11.97
C ASP A 152 -6.79 -5.66 -10.96
N PRO A 153 -6.51 -5.57 -9.65
CA PRO A 153 -7.36 -6.18 -8.65
C PRO A 153 -8.59 -5.31 -8.38
N PRO A 154 -9.76 -5.91 -8.08
CA PRO A 154 -10.93 -5.15 -7.66
C PRO A 154 -10.75 -4.48 -6.28
N ILE A 155 -9.86 -5.02 -5.45
CA ILE A 155 -9.55 -4.48 -4.13
C ILE A 155 -8.04 -4.30 -4.00
N ILE A 156 -7.62 -3.09 -3.65
CA ILE A 156 -6.22 -2.77 -3.43
C ILE A 156 -5.96 -2.22 -2.04
N ILE A 157 -4.84 -2.62 -1.46
CA ILE A 157 -4.39 -2.13 -0.17
C ILE A 157 -3.01 -1.51 -0.37
N LEU A 158 -2.85 -0.25 0.02
CA LEU A 158 -1.56 0.44 0.02
C LEU A 158 -1.12 0.68 1.47
N ASP A 159 -0.05 0.02 1.90
CA ASP A 159 0.52 0.22 3.24
C ASP A 159 1.84 0.99 3.12
N GLU A 160 1.83 2.26 3.49
CA GLU A 160 2.97 3.19 3.43
C GLU A 160 3.64 3.30 2.04
N ALA A 161 2.88 3.03 0.98
CA ALA A 161 3.38 2.92 -0.40
C ALA A 161 4.11 4.19 -0.94
N THR A 162 4.33 5.24 -0.14
CA THR A 162 4.97 6.48 -0.58
C THR A 162 5.94 7.06 0.46
N ALA A 163 6.30 6.31 1.52
CA ALA A 163 6.99 6.85 2.70
C ALA A 163 8.46 7.27 2.46
N GLU A 164 9.18 6.60 1.58
CA GLU A 164 10.65 6.67 1.47
C GLU A 164 11.19 7.70 0.44
N ALA A 165 10.33 8.50 -0.20
CA ALA A 165 10.77 9.46 -1.22
C ALA A 165 11.04 10.84 -0.62
N GLY A 166 12.19 11.42 -0.92
CA GLY A 166 12.45 12.85 -0.68
C GLY A 166 11.39 13.73 -1.35
N SER A 167 11.35 15.02 -1.02
CA SER A 167 10.24 15.93 -1.38
C SER A 167 9.83 15.95 -2.86
N SER A 168 10.75 15.79 -3.80
CA SER A 168 10.46 15.74 -5.25
C SER A 168 9.88 14.38 -5.68
N GLY A 169 10.38 13.27 -5.14
CA GLY A 169 9.88 11.92 -5.43
C GLY A 169 8.51 11.65 -4.80
N ALA A 170 8.21 12.30 -3.68
CA ALA A 170 6.95 12.13 -2.96
C ALA A 170 5.71 12.47 -3.81
N ALA A 171 5.76 13.58 -4.56
CA ALA A 171 4.64 13.99 -5.42
C ALA A 171 4.41 13.03 -6.60
N VAL A 172 5.47 12.40 -7.12
CA VAL A 172 5.34 11.38 -8.17
C VAL A 172 4.67 10.13 -7.60
N LEU A 173 5.12 9.66 -6.44
CA LEU A 173 4.54 8.48 -5.78
C LEU A 173 3.10 8.72 -5.31
N ASP A 174 2.76 9.92 -4.85
CA ASP A 174 1.37 10.24 -4.49
C ASP A 174 0.44 10.21 -5.73
N ARG A 175 0.91 10.70 -6.89
CA ARG A 175 0.17 10.57 -8.17
C ARG A 175 0.06 9.11 -8.60
N ALA A 176 1.15 8.35 -8.53
CA ALA A 176 1.16 6.92 -8.85
C ALA A 176 0.19 6.14 -7.95
N ALA A 177 0.17 6.42 -6.65
CA ALA A 177 -0.78 5.80 -5.73
C ALA A 177 -2.24 6.16 -6.08
N THR A 178 -2.51 7.42 -6.44
CA THR A 178 -3.83 7.86 -6.90
C THR A 178 -4.26 7.12 -8.15
N GLU A 179 -3.37 6.96 -9.13
CA GLU A 179 -3.63 6.20 -10.36
C GLU A 179 -4.00 4.74 -10.04
N VAL A 180 -3.27 4.12 -9.12
CA VAL A 180 -3.48 2.72 -8.74
C VAL A 180 -4.81 2.50 -8.00
N VAL A 181 -5.27 3.44 -7.19
CA VAL A 181 -6.55 3.29 -6.46
C VAL A 181 -7.76 3.71 -7.29
N THR A 182 -7.58 4.51 -8.34
CA THR A 182 -8.67 5.02 -9.17
C THR A 182 -9.50 3.88 -9.78
N GLY A 183 -10.81 3.91 -9.58
CA GLY A 183 -11.75 2.92 -10.10
C GLY A 183 -11.77 1.59 -9.34
N ARG A 184 -11.08 1.49 -8.20
CA ARG A 184 -11.00 0.29 -7.36
C ARG A 184 -11.52 0.56 -5.95
N THR A 185 -11.85 -0.52 -5.24
CA THR A 185 -12.04 -0.41 -3.79
C THR A 185 -10.66 -0.39 -3.12
N ALA A 186 -10.37 0.65 -2.35
CA ALA A 186 -9.04 0.84 -1.82
C ALA A 186 -9.01 1.08 -0.31
N LEU A 187 -8.05 0.45 0.37
CA LEU A 187 -7.63 0.79 1.73
C LEU A 187 -6.22 1.34 1.68
N VAL A 188 -6.04 2.60 2.06
CA VAL A 188 -4.73 3.28 2.03
C VAL A 188 -4.30 3.63 3.44
N VAL A 189 -3.20 3.08 3.92
CA VAL A 189 -2.58 3.48 5.18
C VAL A 189 -1.74 4.72 4.95
N ALA A 190 -2.19 5.85 5.48
CA ALA A 190 -1.55 7.14 5.27
C ALA A 190 -0.66 7.57 6.44
N HIS A 191 0.49 8.11 6.08
CA HIS A 191 1.43 8.77 6.99
C HIS A 191 1.67 10.24 6.64
N ARG A 192 1.01 10.75 5.57
CA ARG A 192 1.13 12.12 5.09
C ARG A 192 -0.22 12.70 4.69
N LEU A 193 -0.35 14.01 4.89
CA LEU A 193 -1.55 14.76 4.50
C LEU A 193 -1.90 14.63 3.01
N SER A 194 -0.89 14.54 2.13
CA SER A 194 -1.10 14.42 0.69
C SER A 194 -1.91 13.17 0.32
N GLN A 195 -1.76 12.10 1.08
CA GLN A 195 -2.47 10.84 0.85
C GLN A 195 -3.96 10.91 1.20
N VAL A 196 -4.34 11.84 2.09
CA VAL A 196 -5.75 12.06 2.43
C VAL A 196 -6.52 12.68 1.26
N ALA A 197 -5.84 13.34 0.32
CA ALA A 197 -6.48 13.96 -0.84
C ALA A 197 -7.15 12.95 -1.80
N MET A 198 -6.76 11.67 -1.75
CA MET A 198 -7.39 10.61 -2.56
C MET A 198 -8.58 9.94 -1.86
N ALA A 199 -8.89 10.31 -0.60
CA ALA A 199 -9.89 9.62 0.21
C ALA A 199 -11.32 10.08 -0.11
N ASP A 200 -12.21 9.13 -0.33
CA ASP A 200 -13.66 9.35 -0.20
C ASP A 200 -14.05 9.39 1.27
N GLU A 201 -13.43 8.54 2.09
CA GLU A 201 -13.55 8.50 3.53
C GLU A 201 -12.21 8.35 4.23
N VAL A 202 -12.14 8.90 5.44
CA VAL A 202 -11.04 8.67 6.38
C VAL A 202 -11.55 7.85 7.54
N ALA A 203 -10.79 6.80 7.88
CA ALA A 203 -10.97 6.04 9.11
C ALA A 203 -9.80 6.34 10.05
N VAL A 204 -10.10 6.78 11.26
CA VAL A 204 -9.08 7.09 12.29
C VAL A 204 -8.92 5.91 13.22
N MET A 205 -7.70 5.42 13.32
CA MET A 205 -7.35 4.34 14.23
C MET A 205 -6.56 4.86 15.43
N ASP A 206 -7.02 4.50 16.63
CA ASP A 206 -6.35 4.80 17.89
C ASP A 206 -6.42 3.58 18.82
N GLY A 207 -5.29 3.19 19.40
CA GLY A 207 -5.20 2.05 20.33
C GLY A 207 -5.84 0.74 19.81
N GLY A 208 -5.70 0.45 18.53
CA GLY A 208 -6.26 -0.76 17.90
C GLY A 208 -7.76 -0.71 17.62
N ARG A 209 -8.38 0.46 17.68
CA ARG A 209 -9.83 0.68 17.42
C ARG A 209 -10.03 1.72 16.34
N ILE A 210 -11.11 1.60 15.59
CA ILE A 210 -11.60 2.71 14.75
C ILE A 210 -12.41 3.64 15.66
N VAL A 211 -11.98 4.90 15.74
CA VAL A 211 -12.59 5.92 16.62
C VAL A 211 -13.39 6.98 15.88
N GLU A 212 -13.08 7.20 14.60
CA GLU A 212 -13.80 8.11 13.71
C GLU A 212 -13.83 7.54 12.29
N VAL A 213 -14.92 7.73 11.57
CA VAL A 213 -15.05 7.47 10.14
C VAL A 213 -15.88 8.57 9.51
N GLY A 214 -15.48 9.07 8.36
CA GLY A 214 -16.25 10.03 7.58
C GLY A 214 -15.46 10.77 6.52
N PRO A 215 -16.12 11.64 5.75
CA PRO A 215 -15.47 12.46 4.73
C PRO A 215 -14.39 13.35 5.33
N PRO A 216 -13.20 13.47 4.65
CA PRO A 216 -12.05 14.22 5.17
C PRO A 216 -12.39 15.64 5.62
N GLU A 217 -13.17 16.35 4.82
CA GLU A 217 -13.54 17.75 5.10
C GLU A 217 -14.40 17.90 6.36
N GLN A 218 -15.31 16.97 6.60
CA GLN A 218 -16.16 16.98 7.79
C GLN A 218 -15.33 16.71 9.05
N LEU A 219 -14.49 15.68 9.01
CA LEU A 219 -13.64 15.32 10.14
C LEU A 219 -12.61 16.41 10.46
N ARG A 220 -12.08 17.10 9.44
CA ARG A 220 -11.14 18.21 9.59
C ARG A 220 -11.73 19.40 10.32
N CYS A 221 -13.01 19.72 10.06
CA CYS A 221 -13.72 20.83 10.70
C CYS A 221 -14.22 20.48 12.11
N GLY A 222 -14.16 19.23 12.51
CA GLY A 222 -14.56 18.76 13.83
C GLY A 222 -13.52 19.05 14.92
N ALA A 223 -13.82 18.58 16.14
CA ALA A 223 -12.91 18.61 17.29
C ALA A 223 -12.35 17.22 17.62
N GLY A 224 -12.47 16.28 16.70
CA GLY A 224 -12.12 14.89 16.90
C GLY A 224 -10.63 14.57 16.71
N ARG A 225 -10.31 13.30 16.72
CA ARG A 225 -8.92 12.81 16.61
C ARG A 225 -8.31 13.15 15.26
N PHE A 226 -9.10 13.09 14.18
CA PHE A 226 -8.62 13.47 12.85
C PHE A 226 -8.19 14.94 12.77
N ALA A 227 -8.98 15.86 13.32
CA ALA A 227 -8.63 17.28 13.33
C ALA A 227 -7.32 17.56 14.07
N GLN A 228 -7.07 16.83 15.17
CA GLN A 228 -5.79 16.91 15.92
C GLN A 228 -4.60 16.41 15.07
N LEU A 229 -4.73 15.22 14.44
CA LEU A 229 -3.71 14.68 13.54
C LEU A 229 -3.44 15.62 12.36
N TRP A 230 -4.49 16.17 11.78
CA TRP A 230 -4.38 17.15 10.69
C TRP A 230 -3.57 18.38 11.07
N GLN A 231 -3.84 18.95 12.25
CA GLN A 231 -3.08 20.09 12.76
C GLN A 231 -1.60 19.76 12.98
N MET A 232 -1.29 18.60 13.57
CA MET A 232 0.09 18.16 13.77
C MET A 232 0.84 18.02 12.43
N TRP A 233 0.25 17.36 11.44
CA TRP A 233 0.84 17.19 10.11
C TRP A 233 0.98 18.51 9.34
N SER A 234 0.03 19.43 9.49
CA SER A 234 0.08 20.75 8.86
C SER A 234 1.21 21.61 9.42
N ASN A 235 1.50 21.48 10.71
CA ASN A 235 2.58 22.22 11.36
C ASN A 235 3.97 21.70 10.97
N GLN A 236 4.13 20.42 10.74
CA GLN A 236 5.39 19.81 10.26
C GLN A 236 5.82 20.31 8.86
N ARG A 237 4.88 20.79 8.04
CA ARG A 237 5.18 21.35 6.70
C ARG A 237 5.67 22.82 6.73
N ARG A 238 5.60 23.49 7.86
CA ARG A 238 5.98 24.93 7.99
C ARG A 238 7.39 25.15 8.52
N VAL A 239 8.11 24.10 8.80
CA VAL A 239 9.52 24.09 9.21
C VAL A 239 10.35 23.52 8.06
#